data_64a98739603ca140df4ce97d85a34c27
#
_entry.id   64a98739603ca140df4ce97d85a34c27
#
_cell.length_a   1.000
_cell.length_b   1.000
_cell.length_c   1.000
_cell.angle_alpha   90.00
_cell.angle_beta   90.00
_cell.angle_gamma   90.00
#
_symmetry.space_group_name_H-M   'P 1'
#
loop_
_entity.id
_entity.type
_entity.pdbx_description
1 polymer ?
#
loop_
_entity_poly.entity_id
_entity_poly.type
_entity_poly.pdbx_seq_one_letter_code
_entity_poly.pdbx_strand_id
1 'polypeptide(L)'
;MKKHIRAFVSLLCAAALALGCASCGGAAHSTGKSGGTAGVTHITVWTYYNGDQLESFNKLVDQFNETTGREKGIRVESASQGSMSDLETNVMDAAKGKVGAAAMPNIFSAYADTAYALDQMGMLVDLSQYLTEDERAQYVQGY
;
A
#
# COMPACT_ATOMS: atom_id res chain seq x y z
N MET A 1 -34.08 47.46 20.31
CA MET A 1 -33.51 46.95 19.04
C MET A 1 -32.68 45.68 19.19
N LYS A 2 -31.89 45.45 20.24
CA LYS A 2 -31.03 44.25 20.38
C LYS A 2 -31.78 42.90 20.62
N LYS A 3 -33.00 42.90 21.16
CA LYS A 3 -33.79 41.68 21.43
C LYS A 3 -34.41 41.07 20.15
N HIS A 4 -34.79 41.90 19.18
CA HIS A 4 -35.42 41.41 17.94
C HIS A 4 -34.41 40.83 16.94
N ILE A 5 -33.15 41.28 16.97
CA ILE A 5 -32.07 40.76 16.11
C ILE A 5 -31.69 39.34 16.51
N ARG A 6 -31.69 39.02 17.82
CA ARG A 6 -31.41 37.68 18.33
C ARG A 6 -32.50 36.66 17.96
N ALA A 7 -33.75 37.06 17.92
CA ALA A 7 -34.87 36.21 17.53
C ALA A 7 -34.83 35.90 16.00
N PHE A 8 -34.47 36.89 15.18
CA PHE A 8 -34.35 36.68 13.73
C PHE A 8 -33.18 35.74 13.33
N VAL A 9 -32.04 35.84 14.03
CA VAL A 9 -30.90 34.97 13.78
C VAL A 9 -31.21 33.53 14.19
N SER A 10 -31.92 33.32 15.30
CA SER A 10 -32.33 31.96 15.72
C SER A 10 -33.33 31.31 14.76
N LEU A 11 -34.23 32.10 14.15
CA LEU A 11 -35.23 31.58 13.22
C LEU A 11 -34.59 31.19 11.86
N LEU A 12 -33.57 31.93 11.43
CA LEU A 12 -32.84 31.63 10.18
C LEU A 12 -32.00 30.35 10.28
N CYS A 13 -31.40 30.07 11.44
CA CYS A 13 -30.64 28.82 11.67
C CYS A 13 -31.54 27.59 11.75
N ALA A 14 -32.77 27.72 12.27
CA ALA A 14 -33.71 26.60 12.32
C ALA A 14 -34.26 26.19 10.93
N ALA A 15 -34.39 27.16 10.00
CA ALA A 15 -34.83 26.87 8.64
C ALA A 15 -33.79 26.19 7.76
N ALA A 16 -32.50 26.37 8.04
CA ALA A 16 -31.42 25.75 7.28
C ALA A 16 -31.18 24.25 7.60
N LEU A 17 -31.67 23.78 8.76
CA LEU A 17 -31.51 22.37 9.18
C LEU A 17 -32.65 21.44 8.69
N ALA A 18 -33.70 21.95 8.11
CA ALA A 18 -34.85 21.16 7.67
C ALA A 18 -34.77 20.66 6.21
N LEU A 19 -33.79 21.10 5.41
CA LEU A 19 -33.65 20.71 4.01
C LEU A 19 -32.58 19.65 3.73
N GLY A 20 -31.93 19.08 4.75
CA GLY A 20 -30.80 18.13 4.60
C GLY A 20 -31.14 16.65 4.67
N CYS A 21 -32.40 16.22 4.88
CA CYS A 21 -32.74 14.82 5.18
C CYS A 21 -33.60 14.10 4.11
N ALA A 22 -33.50 14.49 2.84
CA ALA A 22 -34.25 13.81 1.78
C ALA A 22 -33.30 13.28 0.68
N SER A 23 -32.35 12.42 1.05
CA SER A 23 -31.61 11.61 0.07
C SER A 23 -31.13 10.29 0.70
N CYS A 24 -32.10 9.44 1.05
CA CYS A 24 -31.87 8.03 1.30
C CYS A 24 -33.05 7.25 0.73
N GLY A 25 -32.88 6.65 -0.42
CA GLY A 25 -33.87 5.76 -0.98
C GLY A 25 -33.65 5.49 -2.46
N GLY A 26 -32.93 4.44 -2.79
CA GLY A 26 -32.80 3.98 -4.17
C GLY A 26 -31.73 2.91 -4.31
N ALA A 27 -32.02 1.70 -3.84
CA ALA A 27 -31.28 0.51 -4.26
C ALA A 27 -31.59 0.26 -5.73
N ALA A 28 -30.82 0.84 -6.63
CA ALA A 28 -30.75 0.45 -8.02
C ALA A 28 -29.58 -0.51 -8.18
N HIS A 29 -29.90 -1.78 -8.35
CA HIS A 29 -29.00 -2.81 -8.85
C HIS A 29 -28.68 -2.45 -10.30
N SER A 30 -27.68 -1.61 -10.51
CA SER A 30 -27.13 -1.41 -11.84
C SER A 30 -25.99 -2.41 -12.03
N THR A 31 -26.26 -3.49 -12.76
CA THR A 31 -25.25 -4.25 -13.50
C THR A 31 -24.63 -3.33 -14.55
N GLY A 32 -23.86 -2.35 -14.11
CA GLY A 32 -23.02 -1.52 -14.94
C GLY A 32 -21.71 -2.26 -15.14
N LYS A 33 -21.42 -2.64 -16.38
CA LYS A 33 -20.07 -2.94 -16.84
C LYS A 33 -19.18 -1.77 -16.40
N SER A 34 -18.48 -1.93 -15.29
CA SER A 34 -17.42 -1.03 -14.87
C SER A 34 -16.28 -1.21 -15.86
N GLY A 35 -16.22 -0.33 -16.85
CA GLY A 35 -14.97 -0.03 -17.53
C GLY A 35 -14.09 0.65 -16.51
N GLY A 36 -13.47 -0.14 -15.63
CA GLY A 36 -12.55 0.37 -14.63
C GLY A 36 -11.37 1.00 -15.34
N THR A 37 -11.15 2.28 -15.12
CA THR A 37 -9.80 2.83 -15.10
C THR A 37 -9.05 1.96 -14.12
N ALA A 38 -8.23 1.03 -14.61
CA ALA A 38 -7.40 0.19 -13.77
C ALA A 38 -6.54 1.14 -12.93
N GLY A 39 -6.82 1.23 -11.63
CA GLY A 39 -6.05 2.05 -10.71
C GLY A 39 -4.61 1.55 -10.72
N VAL A 40 -3.66 2.45 -10.52
CA VAL A 40 -2.24 2.09 -10.40
C VAL A 40 -2.07 1.19 -9.17
N THR A 41 -1.46 0.01 -9.36
CA THR A 41 -1.10 -0.89 -8.26
C THR A 41 0.20 -0.38 -7.62
N HIS A 42 0.14 -0.05 -6.35
CA HIS A 42 1.31 0.38 -5.57
C HIS A 42 1.99 -0.82 -4.91
N ILE A 43 3.30 -0.92 -5.09
CA ILE A 43 4.17 -1.96 -4.50
C ILE A 43 5.22 -1.26 -3.64
N THR A 44 5.27 -1.61 -2.37
CA THR A 44 6.29 -1.11 -1.43
C THR A 44 7.42 -2.13 -1.28
N VAL A 45 8.67 -1.64 -1.36
CA VAL A 45 9.88 -2.47 -1.22
C VAL A 45 10.73 -1.92 -0.08
N TRP A 46 11.00 -2.74 0.93
CA TRP A 46 11.90 -2.37 2.02
C TRP A 46 13.26 -3.03 1.86
N THR A 47 14.31 -2.23 1.97
CA THR A 47 15.70 -2.66 1.88
C THR A 47 16.51 -2.17 3.08
N TYR A 48 17.73 -2.66 3.20
CA TYR A 48 18.74 -2.12 4.13
C TYR A 48 19.82 -1.32 3.42
N TYR A 49 19.62 -1.03 2.11
CA TYR A 49 20.63 -0.36 1.29
C TYR A 49 20.85 1.09 1.73
N ASN A 50 22.12 1.53 1.65
CA ASN A 50 22.57 2.88 1.99
C ASN A 50 23.58 3.38 0.96
N GLY A 51 23.81 4.69 0.95
CA GLY A 51 24.81 5.34 0.06
C GLY A 51 24.61 4.93 -1.40
N ASP A 52 25.71 4.58 -2.08
CA ASP A 52 25.72 4.26 -3.52
C ASP A 52 24.86 3.06 -3.90
N GLN A 53 24.71 2.09 -2.98
CA GLN A 53 23.85 0.93 -3.20
C GLN A 53 22.37 1.34 -3.24
N LEU A 54 21.94 2.21 -2.33
CA LEU A 54 20.59 2.76 -2.32
C LEU A 54 20.33 3.60 -3.57
N GLU A 55 21.29 4.45 -3.95
CA GLU A 55 21.16 5.27 -5.15
C GLU A 55 21.02 4.40 -6.41
N SER A 56 21.85 3.37 -6.53
CA SER A 56 21.79 2.42 -7.66
C SER A 56 20.45 1.67 -7.70
N PHE A 57 19.97 1.22 -6.56
CA PHE A 57 18.67 0.54 -6.46
C PHE A 57 17.51 1.49 -6.83
N ASN A 58 17.52 2.72 -6.34
CA ASN A 58 16.50 3.70 -6.67
C ASN A 58 16.47 4.02 -8.16
N LYS A 59 17.61 4.10 -8.84
CA LYS A 59 17.67 4.24 -10.31
C LYS A 59 16.97 3.08 -11.05
N LEU A 60 17.11 1.86 -10.55
CA LEU A 60 16.39 0.69 -11.12
C LEU A 60 14.88 0.77 -10.89
N VAL A 61 14.47 1.22 -9.69
CA VAL A 61 13.05 1.45 -9.37
C VAL A 61 12.47 2.53 -10.28
N ASP A 62 13.17 3.64 -10.45
CA ASP A 62 12.74 4.73 -11.34
C ASP A 62 12.62 4.25 -12.78
N GLN A 63 13.62 3.53 -13.27
CA GLN A 63 13.59 2.94 -14.62
C GLN A 63 12.39 1.99 -14.79
N PHE A 64 12.12 1.13 -13.81
CA PHE A 64 10.94 0.26 -13.85
C PHE A 64 9.66 1.08 -13.90
N ASN A 65 9.52 2.08 -13.04
CA ASN A 65 8.33 2.93 -12.96
C ASN A 65 8.07 3.72 -14.25
N GLU A 66 9.14 4.13 -14.94
CA GLU A 66 9.06 4.87 -16.21
C GLU A 66 8.78 3.98 -17.43
N THR A 67 9.04 2.69 -17.34
CA THR A 67 8.91 1.72 -18.43
C THR A 67 7.80 0.71 -18.14
N THR A 68 8.17 -0.50 -17.74
CA THR A 68 7.26 -1.64 -17.49
C THR A 68 6.18 -1.31 -16.46
N GLY A 69 6.52 -0.59 -15.40
CA GLY A 69 5.57 -0.17 -14.37
C GLY A 69 4.45 0.70 -14.94
N ARG A 70 4.83 1.71 -15.73
CA ARG A 70 3.87 2.57 -16.41
C ARG A 70 2.97 1.80 -17.39
N GLU A 71 3.55 0.90 -18.18
CA GLU A 71 2.80 0.10 -19.15
C GLU A 71 1.80 -0.84 -18.48
N LYS A 72 2.17 -1.40 -17.33
CA LYS A 72 1.35 -2.38 -16.60
C LYS A 72 0.48 -1.75 -15.51
N GLY A 73 0.54 -0.43 -15.30
CA GLY A 73 -0.18 0.24 -14.23
C GLY A 73 0.33 -0.15 -12.83
N ILE A 74 1.64 -0.38 -12.70
CA ILE A 74 2.31 -0.71 -11.45
C ILE A 74 3.27 0.42 -11.08
N ARG A 75 3.27 0.84 -9.82
CA ARG A 75 4.24 1.79 -9.26
C ARG A 75 4.94 1.18 -8.06
N VAL A 76 6.26 1.14 -8.11
CA VAL A 76 7.12 0.67 -7.03
C VAL A 76 7.64 1.86 -6.22
N GLU A 77 7.61 1.75 -4.90
CA GLU A 77 8.18 2.70 -3.95
C GLU A 77 9.15 1.95 -3.05
N SER A 78 10.42 2.37 -3.03
CA SER A 78 11.45 1.78 -2.19
C SER A 78 11.66 2.62 -0.93
N ALA A 79 11.94 1.96 0.19
CA ALA A 79 12.32 2.59 1.44
C ALA A 79 13.47 1.82 2.10
N SER A 80 14.59 2.51 2.35
CA SER A 80 15.66 1.96 3.18
C SER A 80 15.23 1.99 4.64
N GLN A 81 15.45 0.88 5.34
CA GLN A 81 15.21 0.76 6.78
C GLN A 81 16.50 1.01 7.60
N GLY A 82 17.58 1.45 6.92
CA GLY A 82 18.85 1.80 7.55
C GLY A 82 19.81 0.62 7.65
N SER A 83 19.57 -0.32 8.53
CA SER A 83 20.39 -1.53 8.67
C SER A 83 19.56 -2.80 8.49
N MET A 84 20.25 -3.94 8.32
CA MET A 84 19.57 -5.24 8.25
C MET A 84 18.82 -5.55 9.54
N SER A 85 19.39 -5.22 10.69
CA SER A 85 18.73 -5.42 12.01
C SER A 85 17.50 -4.53 12.17
N ASP A 86 17.56 -3.28 11.70
CA ASP A 86 16.38 -2.39 11.71
C ASP A 86 15.31 -2.90 10.77
N LEU A 87 15.70 -3.35 9.57
CA LEU A 87 14.77 -3.93 8.60
C LEU A 87 14.04 -5.14 9.18
N GLU A 88 14.75 -6.09 9.76
CA GLU A 88 14.16 -7.28 10.41
C GLU A 88 13.22 -6.91 11.54
N THR A 89 13.64 -5.97 12.40
CA THR A 89 12.80 -5.45 13.48
C THR A 89 11.52 -4.83 12.93
N ASN A 90 11.63 -3.95 11.96
CA ASN A 90 10.50 -3.24 11.37
C ASN A 90 9.54 -4.18 10.64
N VAL A 91 10.06 -5.18 9.91
CA VAL A 91 9.24 -6.20 9.25
C VAL A 91 8.49 -7.04 10.27
N MET A 92 9.17 -7.51 11.32
CA MET A 92 8.53 -8.30 12.38
C MET A 92 7.51 -7.49 13.18
N ASP A 93 7.76 -6.22 13.41
CA ASP A 93 6.82 -5.33 14.10
C ASP A 93 5.58 -5.05 13.24
N ALA A 94 5.77 -4.84 11.95
CA ALA A 94 4.68 -4.72 10.97
C ALA A 94 3.83 -6.00 10.90
N ALA A 95 4.48 -7.16 10.77
CA ALA A 95 3.82 -8.47 10.70
C ALA A 95 3.00 -8.79 11.96
N LYS A 96 3.47 -8.36 13.14
CA LYS A 96 2.77 -8.53 14.42
C LYS A 96 1.72 -7.46 14.70
N GLY A 97 1.58 -6.47 13.84
CA GLY A 97 0.64 -5.36 14.03
C GLY A 97 0.93 -4.53 15.27
N LYS A 98 2.20 -4.35 15.64
CA LYS A 98 2.56 -3.55 16.82
C LYS A 98 2.06 -2.11 16.68
N VAL A 99 1.65 -1.53 17.79
CA VAL A 99 1.22 -0.12 17.85
C VAL A 99 2.36 0.79 17.41
N GLY A 100 2.10 1.61 16.40
CA GLY A 100 3.09 2.52 15.81
C GLY A 100 3.97 1.90 14.71
N ALA A 101 3.88 0.59 14.46
CA ALA A 101 4.55 -0.01 13.31
C ALA A 101 3.91 0.47 11.98
N ALA A 102 4.73 0.57 10.95
CA ALA A 102 4.24 0.81 9.59
C ALA A 102 3.45 -0.41 9.06
N ALA A 103 2.72 -0.21 7.97
CA ALA A 103 2.09 -1.33 7.27
C ALA A 103 3.15 -2.27 6.68
N MET A 104 2.83 -3.56 6.63
CA MET A 104 3.72 -4.58 6.05
C MET A 104 4.03 -4.23 4.59
N PRO A 105 5.31 -4.22 4.16
CA PRO A 105 5.67 -4.00 2.76
C PRO A 105 5.27 -5.20 1.88
N ASN A 106 5.15 -4.97 0.58
CA ASN A 106 4.88 -6.06 -0.36
C ASN A 106 6.12 -6.92 -0.63
N ILE A 107 7.30 -6.30 -0.62
CA ILE A 107 8.59 -6.95 -0.85
C ILE A 107 9.59 -6.43 0.19
N PHE A 108 10.44 -7.28 0.70
CA PHE A 108 11.49 -6.88 1.64
C PHE A 108 12.69 -7.84 1.56
N SER A 109 13.87 -7.34 1.93
CA SER A 109 15.05 -8.17 2.16
C SER A 109 14.96 -8.85 3.52
N ALA A 110 15.36 -10.11 3.61
CA ALA A 110 15.37 -10.85 4.87
C ALA A 110 16.47 -11.92 4.88
N TYR A 111 16.92 -12.33 6.05
CA TYR A 111 17.61 -13.59 6.24
C TYR A 111 16.62 -14.76 6.30
N ALA A 112 17.15 -15.97 6.13
CA ALA A 112 16.32 -17.18 6.05
C ALA A 112 15.51 -17.46 7.34
N ASP A 113 16.05 -17.12 8.49
CA ASP A 113 15.37 -17.27 9.79
C ASP A 113 14.17 -16.31 9.96
N THR A 114 14.33 -15.05 9.55
CA THR A 114 13.23 -14.08 9.51
C THR A 114 12.18 -14.51 8.48
N ALA A 115 12.59 -14.94 7.30
CA ALA A 115 11.68 -15.46 6.28
C ALA A 115 10.91 -16.69 6.79
N TYR A 116 11.59 -17.64 7.44
CA TYR A 116 10.93 -18.80 8.05
C TYR A 116 9.91 -18.41 9.11
N ALA A 117 10.25 -17.47 10.00
CA ALA A 117 9.31 -17.01 11.03
C ALA A 117 8.05 -16.37 10.42
N LEU A 118 8.19 -15.60 9.35
CA LEU A 118 7.07 -14.97 8.64
C LEU A 118 6.23 -15.99 7.85
N ASP A 119 6.87 -17.01 7.28
CA ASP A 119 6.17 -18.13 6.64
C ASP A 119 5.29 -18.88 7.64
N GLN A 120 5.81 -19.18 8.84
CA GLN A 120 5.01 -19.81 9.91
C GLN A 120 3.82 -18.94 10.37
N MET A 121 3.88 -17.63 10.14
CA MET A 121 2.77 -16.70 10.38
C MET A 121 1.80 -16.60 9.19
N GLY A 122 2.08 -17.27 8.07
CA GLY A 122 1.29 -17.18 6.84
C GLY A 122 1.40 -15.82 6.13
N MET A 123 2.51 -15.10 6.33
CA MET A 123 2.71 -13.75 5.81
C MET A 123 3.47 -13.72 4.47
N LEU A 124 3.95 -14.87 3.98
CA LEU A 124 4.67 -14.97 2.73
C LEU A 124 3.82 -15.61 1.63
N VAL A 125 4.08 -15.22 0.40
CA VAL A 125 3.48 -15.82 -0.79
C VAL A 125 4.46 -16.82 -1.38
N ASP A 126 4.01 -18.05 -1.64
CA ASP A 126 4.78 -19.03 -2.40
C ASP A 126 4.85 -18.59 -3.87
N LEU A 127 6.03 -18.19 -4.31
CA LEU A 127 6.30 -17.74 -5.68
C LEU A 127 6.46 -18.90 -6.67
N SER A 128 6.56 -20.15 -6.22
CA SER A 128 6.80 -21.30 -7.07
C SER A 128 5.76 -21.47 -8.17
N GLN A 129 4.50 -21.11 -7.87
CA GLN A 129 3.39 -21.18 -8.80
C GLN A 129 3.36 -20.07 -9.87
N TYR A 130 4.19 -19.04 -9.71
CA TYR A 130 4.28 -17.88 -10.61
C TYR A 130 5.54 -17.92 -11.50
N LEU A 131 6.47 -18.84 -11.24
CA LEU A 131 7.71 -18.99 -11.99
C LEU A 131 7.58 -20.16 -12.97
N THR A 132 7.91 -19.91 -14.23
CA THR A 132 8.03 -20.96 -15.24
C THR A 132 9.29 -21.81 -15.01
N GLU A 133 9.35 -23.01 -15.61
CA GLU A 133 10.53 -23.86 -15.57
C GLU A 133 11.77 -23.16 -16.15
N ASP A 134 11.61 -22.39 -17.24
CA ASP A 134 12.69 -21.65 -17.88
C ASP A 134 13.23 -20.53 -16.98
N GLU A 135 12.33 -19.83 -16.26
CA GLU A 135 12.75 -18.83 -15.28
C GLU A 135 13.49 -19.45 -14.11
N ARG A 136 13.00 -20.58 -13.58
CA ARG A 136 13.68 -21.31 -12.51
C ARG A 136 15.08 -21.79 -12.93
N ALA A 137 15.24 -22.24 -14.18
CA ALA A 137 16.52 -22.69 -14.70
C ALA A 137 17.60 -21.59 -14.80
N GLN A 138 17.17 -20.30 -14.75
CA GLN A 138 18.09 -19.17 -14.76
C GLN A 138 18.66 -18.85 -13.36
N TYR A 139 18.08 -19.37 -12.30
CA TYR A 139 18.60 -19.18 -10.95
C TYR A 139 19.77 -20.13 -10.69
N VAL A 140 20.73 -19.64 -9.88
CA VAL A 140 21.89 -20.45 -9.47
C VAL A 140 21.41 -21.64 -8.65
N GLN A 141 21.81 -22.85 -9.05
CA GLN A 141 21.50 -24.07 -8.32
C GLN A 141 22.14 -24.06 -6.93
N GLY A 142 21.34 -24.26 -5.88
CA GLY A 142 21.83 -24.33 -4.50
C GLY A 142 21.49 -23.13 -3.62
N TYR A 143 20.66 -22.22 -4.12
CA TYR A 143 20.05 -21.15 -3.32
C TYR A 143 18.55 -21.37 -3.17
#